data_691e1cc9d1e51ff4be2f28727b3c4590
#
_entry.id   691e1cc9d1e51ff4be2f28727b3c4590
#
_cell.length_a   1.000
_cell.length_b   1.000
_cell.length_c   1.000
_cell.angle_alpha   90.00
_cell.angle_beta   90.00
_cell.angle_gamma   90.00
#
_symmetry.space_group_name_H-M   'P 1'
#
loop_
_entity.id
_entity.type
_entity.pdbx_description
1 polymer ?
#
loop_
_entity_poly.entity_id
_entity_poly.type
_entity_poly.pdbx_seq_one_letter_code
_entity_poly.pdbx_strand_id
1 'polypeptide(L)'
;MRIALCSYSQKEKETALLMKLGKVDRFDNGVFCTYAMQRDGPYDAVVVMEDGARGMNFCMSIRGYSKDVPLLWISDQAEFEPQSRRMQADTFLVKPVTEYQLREVVSRLLQGKRGSNESGEEEKYE
;
A
#
# COMPACT_ATOMS: atom_id res chain seq x y z
N MET A 1 9.18 0.98 -10.94
CA MET A 1 8.01 1.00 -10.03
C MET A 1 8.25 2.05 -8.96
N ARG A 2 7.24 2.86 -8.72
CA ARG A 2 7.28 3.88 -7.67
C ARG A 2 6.42 3.44 -6.50
N ILE A 3 7.01 3.38 -5.32
CA ILE A 3 6.33 2.92 -4.10
C ILE A 3 6.39 4.04 -3.06
N ALA A 4 5.26 4.35 -2.44
CA ALA A 4 5.24 5.25 -1.29
C ALA A 4 5.21 4.39 -0.02
N LEU A 5 6.07 4.69 0.92
CA LEU A 5 6.09 4.00 2.21
C LEU A 5 5.71 5.00 3.30
N CYS A 6 4.59 4.75 3.95
CA CYS A 6 4.09 5.58 5.05
C CYS A 6 4.41 4.90 6.36
N SER A 7 5.35 5.46 7.11
CA SER A 7 5.79 4.88 8.36
C SER A 7 6.53 5.91 9.19
N TYR A 8 6.36 5.86 10.50
CA TYR A 8 7.15 6.68 11.42
C TYR A 8 8.52 6.07 11.66
N SER A 9 8.64 4.74 11.56
CA SER A 9 9.90 4.06 11.79
C SER A 9 10.67 3.96 10.49
N GLN A 10 11.99 4.17 10.57
CA GLN A 10 12.82 4.07 9.38
C GLN A 10 13.73 2.85 9.41
N LYS A 11 13.56 2.01 10.41
CA LYS A 11 14.46 0.88 10.58
C LYS A 11 13.79 -0.45 10.35
N GLU A 12 12.66 -0.42 9.64
CA GLU A 12 11.95 -1.66 9.38
C GLU A 12 12.71 -2.49 8.37
N LYS A 13 12.82 -3.77 8.69
CA LYS A 13 13.44 -4.72 7.79
C LYS A 13 12.68 -4.79 6.47
N GLU A 14 11.38 -4.65 6.52
CA GLU A 14 10.54 -4.67 5.34
C GLU A 14 10.80 -3.50 4.40
N THR A 15 11.30 -2.39 4.93
CA THR A 15 11.68 -1.25 4.09
C THR A 15 12.75 -1.67 3.07
N ALA A 16 13.75 -2.39 3.54
CA ALA A 16 14.81 -2.85 2.63
C ALA A 16 14.26 -3.79 1.57
N LEU A 17 13.28 -4.63 1.93
CA LEU A 17 12.66 -5.51 0.98
C LEU A 17 11.90 -4.73 -0.10
N LEU A 18 11.19 -3.67 0.31
CA LEU A 18 10.47 -2.83 -0.65
C LEU A 18 11.44 -2.15 -1.62
N MET A 19 12.59 -1.73 -1.13
CA MET A 19 13.58 -1.06 -1.96
C MET A 19 14.13 -1.97 -3.04
N LYS A 20 14.03 -3.27 -2.88
CA LYS A 20 14.42 -4.21 -3.93
C LYS A 20 13.37 -4.28 -5.05
N LEU A 21 12.14 -3.87 -4.77
CA LEU A 21 11.06 -3.95 -5.75
C LEU A 21 10.98 -2.71 -6.64
N GLY A 22 11.42 -1.57 -6.12
CA GLY A 22 11.34 -0.34 -6.90
C GLY A 22 11.85 0.84 -6.11
N LYS A 23 11.60 2.02 -6.64
CA LYS A 23 12.00 3.26 -5.99
C LYS A 23 11.01 3.58 -4.88
N VAL A 24 11.52 3.77 -3.67
CA VAL A 24 10.68 4.00 -2.49
C VAL A 24 10.85 5.43 -2.00
N ASP A 25 9.75 6.16 -1.92
CA ASP A 25 9.69 7.46 -1.26
C ASP A 25 9.02 7.26 0.10
N ARG A 26 9.62 7.82 1.15
CA ARG A 26 9.14 7.60 2.50
C ARG A 26 8.47 8.83 3.06
N PHE A 27 7.37 8.61 3.78
CA PHE A 27 6.59 9.68 4.38
C PHE A 27 6.26 9.32 5.82
N ASP A 28 6.42 10.27 6.73
CA ASP A 28 5.96 10.09 8.11
C ASP A 28 4.63 10.80 8.34
N ASN A 29 3.99 11.24 7.26
CA ASN A 29 2.73 11.97 7.32
C ASN A 29 1.93 11.69 6.06
N GLY A 30 0.68 11.28 6.24
CA GLY A 30 -0.16 10.92 5.10
C GLY A 30 -0.45 12.08 4.17
N VAL A 31 -0.53 13.30 4.72
CA VAL A 31 -0.79 14.49 3.92
C VAL A 31 0.38 14.77 2.98
N PHE A 32 1.61 14.56 3.45
CA PHE A 32 2.78 14.75 2.59
C PHE A 32 2.78 13.75 1.45
N CYS A 33 2.34 12.53 1.71
CA CYS A 33 2.24 11.51 0.66
C CYS A 33 1.22 11.95 -0.40
N THR A 34 0.07 12.47 0.02
CA THR A 34 -0.94 12.93 -0.94
C THR A 34 -0.45 14.12 -1.73
N TYR A 35 0.29 15.02 -1.12
CA TYR A 35 0.90 16.13 -1.85
C TYR A 35 1.87 15.63 -2.94
N ALA A 36 2.65 14.62 -2.60
CA ALA A 36 3.58 14.06 -3.57
C ALA A 36 2.82 13.44 -4.75
N MET A 37 1.69 12.80 -4.48
CA MET A 37 0.87 12.23 -5.55
C MET A 37 0.26 13.33 -6.42
N GLN A 38 -0.16 14.44 -5.82
CA GLN A 38 -0.71 15.56 -6.57
C GLN A 38 0.35 16.18 -7.48
N ARG A 39 1.56 16.33 -6.97
CA ARG A 39 2.63 17.01 -7.69
C ARG A 39 3.26 16.13 -8.76
N ASP A 40 3.49 14.85 -8.43
CA ASP A 40 4.32 13.99 -9.27
C ASP A 40 3.55 12.82 -9.90
N GLY A 41 2.26 12.73 -9.66
CA GLY A 41 1.44 11.64 -10.18
C GLY A 41 1.34 10.49 -9.20
N PRO A 42 0.47 9.52 -9.51
CA PRO A 42 0.20 8.44 -8.58
C PRO A 42 1.38 7.50 -8.41
N TYR A 43 1.43 6.85 -7.24
CA TYR A 43 2.37 5.77 -7.00
C TYR A 43 1.79 4.47 -7.55
N ASP A 44 2.67 3.54 -7.89
CA ASP A 44 2.23 2.21 -8.29
C ASP A 44 1.65 1.44 -7.11
N ALA A 45 2.17 1.70 -5.92
CA ALA A 45 1.62 1.13 -4.70
C ALA A 45 1.96 2.03 -3.52
N VAL A 46 1.04 2.09 -2.55
CA VAL A 46 1.29 2.76 -1.27
C VAL A 46 1.28 1.69 -0.19
N VAL A 47 2.35 1.66 0.59
CA VAL A 47 2.51 0.71 1.68
C VAL A 47 2.45 1.48 2.99
N VAL A 48 1.50 1.13 3.85
CA VAL A 48 1.40 1.69 5.20
C VAL A 48 1.99 0.67 6.15
N MET A 49 3.02 1.06 6.88
CA MET A 49 3.72 0.17 7.79
C MET A 49 3.71 0.77 9.18
N GLU A 50 2.52 0.79 9.77
CA GLU A 50 2.29 1.30 11.11
C GLU A 50 1.15 0.54 11.75
N ASP A 51 1.11 0.53 13.08
CA ASP A 51 0.12 -0.20 13.82
C ASP A 51 -1.02 0.68 14.30
N GLY A 52 -2.16 0.04 14.54
CA GLY A 52 -3.26 0.66 15.24
C GLY A 52 -3.78 1.93 14.59
N ALA A 53 -4.04 2.92 15.43
CA ALA A 53 -4.61 4.18 14.98
C ALA A 53 -3.71 4.90 13.98
N ARG A 54 -2.40 4.78 14.13
CA ARG A 54 -1.47 5.42 13.18
C ARG A 54 -1.60 4.82 11.79
N GLY A 55 -1.69 3.48 11.73
CA GLY A 55 -1.89 2.81 10.45
C GLY A 55 -3.20 3.21 9.82
N MET A 56 -4.26 3.26 10.63
CA MET A 56 -5.57 3.68 10.16
C MET A 56 -5.54 5.10 9.61
N ASN A 57 -4.87 6.00 10.33
CA ASN A 57 -4.79 7.40 9.90
C ASN A 57 -4.09 7.55 8.55
N PHE A 58 -3.02 6.81 8.34
CA PHE A 58 -2.37 6.82 7.03
C PHE A 58 -3.33 6.35 5.94
N CYS A 59 -4.01 5.23 6.19
CA CYS A 59 -4.95 4.69 5.21
C CYS A 59 -6.06 5.68 4.91
N MET A 60 -6.58 6.34 5.93
CA MET A 60 -7.64 7.34 5.76
C MET A 60 -7.17 8.50 4.89
N SER A 61 -5.95 8.99 5.14
CA SER A 61 -5.41 10.08 4.33
C SER A 61 -5.28 9.67 2.87
N ILE A 62 -4.75 8.47 2.62
CA ILE A 62 -4.55 7.99 1.26
C ILE A 62 -5.91 7.82 0.57
N ARG A 63 -6.86 7.17 1.24
CA ARG A 63 -8.17 6.92 0.63
C ARG A 63 -9.00 8.17 0.49
N GLY A 64 -8.75 9.17 1.33
CA GLY A 64 -9.40 10.46 1.16
C GLY A 64 -8.95 11.16 -0.11
N TYR A 65 -7.75 10.87 -0.57
CA TYR A 65 -7.23 11.46 -1.80
C TYR A 65 -7.47 10.56 -3.01
N SER A 66 -7.21 9.26 -2.89
CA SER A 66 -7.32 8.33 -4.02
C SER A 66 -7.97 7.03 -3.57
N LYS A 67 -9.06 6.66 -4.24
CA LYS A 67 -9.72 5.39 -3.97
C LYS A 67 -9.14 4.26 -4.80
N ASP A 68 -8.31 4.59 -5.78
CA ASP A 68 -7.85 3.61 -6.76
C ASP A 68 -6.41 3.19 -6.57
N VAL A 69 -5.60 3.97 -5.86
CA VAL A 69 -4.19 3.60 -5.71
C VAL A 69 -4.09 2.29 -4.92
N PRO A 70 -3.28 1.33 -5.39
CA PRO A 70 -3.09 0.09 -4.63
C PRO A 70 -2.53 0.39 -3.24
N LEU A 71 -3.18 -0.13 -2.21
CA LEU A 71 -2.85 0.18 -0.82
C LEU A 71 -2.65 -1.11 -0.04
N LEU A 72 -1.45 -1.25 0.52
CA LEU A 72 -1.06 -2.40 1.35
C LEU A 72 -0.80 -1.89 2.76
N TRP A 73 -1.44 -2.51 3.75
CA TRP A 73 -1.19 -2.18 5.15
C TRP A 73 -0.46 -3.35 5.81
N ILE A 74 0.71 -3.07 6.38
CA ILE A 74 1.53 -4.06 7.10
C ILE A 74 1.58 -3.65 8.56
N SER A 75 1.21 -4.56 9.46
CA SER A 75 1.14 -4.29 10.89
C SER A 75 1.70 -5.47 11.68
N ASP A 76 2.11 -5.21 12.93
CA ASP A 76 2.46 -6.27 13.87
C ASP A 76 1.21 -6.94 14.43
N GLN A 77 0.05 -6.32 14.31
CA GLN A 77 -1.15 -6.69 15.04
C GLN A 77 -2.23 -7.22 14.11
N ALA A 78 -2.39 -8.54 14.13
CA ALA A 78 -3.37 -9.20 13.26
C ALA A 78 -4.81 -8.76 13.52
N GLU A 79 -5.08 -8.29 14.74
CA GLU A 79 -6.44 -7.90 15.10
C GLU A 79 -6.93 -6.66 14.38
N PHE A 80 -6.05 -5.97 13.66
CA PHE A 80 -6.47 -4.82 12.86
C PHE A 80 -6.92 -5.18 11.45
N GLU A 81 -6.97 -6.45 11.13
CA GLU A 81 -7.41 -6.86 9.80
C GLU A 81 -8.83 -6.38 9.45
N PRO A 82 -9.80 -6.45 10.36
CA PRO A 82 -11.13 -5.89 10.02
C PRO A 82 -11.10 -4.40 9.73
N GLN A 83 -10.25 -3.66 10.46
CA GLN A 83 -10.12 -2.22 10.21
C GLN A 83 -9.49 -1.95 8.85
N SER A 84 -8.60 -2.83 8.40
CA SER A 84 -7.99 -2.66 7.08
C SER A 84 -9.05 -2.69 5.99
N ARG A 85 -10.06 -3.53 6.15
CA ARG A 85 -11.15 -3.59 5.18
C ARG A 85 -11.99 -2.33 5.22
N ARG A 86 -12.25 -1.80 6.40
CA ARG A 86 -13.00 -0.54 6.55
C ARG A 86 -12.26 0.62 5.93
N MET A 87 -10.94 0.60 6.03
CA MET A 87 -10.11 1.65 5.44
C MET A 87 -9.87 1.42 3.96
N GLN A 88 -10.43 0.34 3.41
CA GLN A 88 -10.32 0.00 1.99
C GLN A 88 -8.88 -0.26 1.56
N ALA A 89 -8.08 -0.85 2.44
CA ALA A 89 -6.78 -1.37 2.06
C ALA A 89 -7.02 -2.61 1.18
N ASP A 90 -6.26 -2.70 0.12
CA ASP A 90 -6.41 -3.84 -0.80
C ASP A 90 -5.89 -5.13 -0.18
N THR A 91 -4.88 -5.03 0.65
CA THR A 91 -4.28 -6.20 1.30
C THR A 91 -3.74 -5.80 2.67
N PHE A 92 -3.82 -6.72 3.61
CA PHE A 92 -3.29 -6.54 4.96
C PHE A 92 -2.34 -7.69 5.25
N LEU A 93 -1.13 -7.37 5.69
CA LEU A 93 -0.14 -8.38 6.07
C LEU A 93 0.31 -8.17 7.51
N VAL A 94 0.65 -9.27 8.17
CA VAL A 94 1.15 -9.23 9.54
C VAL A 94 2.65 -9.54 9.52
N LYS A 95 3.44 -8.70 10.20
CA LYS A 95 4.89 -8.92 10.29
C LYS A 95 5.20 -10.19 11.08
N PRO A 96 6.29 -10.85 10.80
CA PRO A 96 7.30 -10.52 9.80
C PRO A 96 6.85 -10.89 8.40
N VAL A 97 7.25 -10.09 7.42
CA VAL A 97 6.88 -10.29 6.03
C VAL A 97 8.13 -10.68 5.27
N THR A 98 8.01 -11.72 4.45
CA THR A 98 9.14 -12.19 3.65
C THR A 98 9.20 -11.46 2.32
N GLU A 99 10.36 -11.50 1.69
CA GLU A 99 10.52 -10.92 0.36
C GLU A 99 9.56 -11.55 -0.63
N TYR A 100 9.37 -12.85 -0.54
CA TYR A 100 8.47 -13.57 -1.44
C TYR A 100 7.02 -13.06 -1.28
N GLN A 101 6.57 -12.91 -0.04
CA GLN A 101 5.23 -12.40 0.22
C GLN A 101 5.03 -11.01 -0.37
N LEU A 102 6.01 -10.13 -0.15
CA LEU A 102 5.91 -8.76 -0.66
C LEU A 102 5.86 -8.74 -2.18
N ARG A 103 6.75 -9.50 -2.83
CA ARG A 103 6.76 -9.55 -4.28
C ARG A 103 5.44 -10.03 -4.83
N GLU A 104 4.91 -11.09 -4.23
CA GLU A 104 3.67 -11.67 -4.73
C GLU A 104 2.49 -10.73 -4.53
N VAL A 105 2.40 -10.11 -3.34
CA VAL A 105 1.29 -9.22 -3.06
C VAL A 105 1.35 -7.99 -3.95
N VAL A 106 2.52 -7.38 -4.09
CA VAL A 106 2.66 -6.18 -4.92
C VAL A 106 2.34 -6.52 -6.38
N SER A 107 2.82 -7.66 -6.87
CA SER A 107 2.50 -8.09 -8.23
C SER A 107 1.00 -8.25 -8.44
N ARG A 108 0.31 -8.86 -7.48
CA ARG A 108 -1.13 -9.04 -7.59
C ARG A 108 -1.87 -7.71 -7.57
N LEU A 109 -1.43 -6.79 -6.73
CA LEU A 109 -2.06 -5.48 -6.66
C LEU A 109 -1.93 -4.75 -7.99
N LEU A 110 -0.77 -4.82 -8.63
CA LEU A 110 -0.57 -4.19 -9.92
C LEU A 110 -1.39 -4.86 -11.01
N GLN A 111 -1.44 -6.18 -10.99
CA GLN A 111 -2.22 -6.92 -11.97
C GLN A 111 -3.73 -6.67 -11.79
N GLY A 112 -4.17 -6.63 -10.55
CA GLY A 112 -5.56 -6.35 -10.25
C GLY A 112 -5.98 -5.00 -10.78
N LYS A 113 -5.13 -4.00 -10.61
CA LYS A 113 -5.42 -2.67 -11.12
C LYS A 113 -5.52 -2.66 -12.63
N ARG A 114 -4.59 -3.32 -13.31
CA ARG A 114 -4.64 -3.44 -14.76
C ARG A 114 -5.83 -4.26 -15.22
N GLY A 115 -6.10 -5.34 -14.51
CA GLY A 115 -7.23 -6.17 -14.80
C GLY A 115 -8.54 -5.42 -14.70
N SER A 116 -8.68 -4.58 -13.67
CA SER A 116 -9.85 -3.75 -13.51
C SER A 116 -10.04 -2.83 -14.70
N ASN A 117 -8.96 -2.24 -15.16
CA ASN A 117 -9.04 -1.34 -16.31
C ASN A 117 -9.44 -2.08 -17.57
N GLU A 118 -8.93 -3.29 -17.71
CA GLU A 118 -9.21 -4.08 -18.89
C GLU A 118 -10.57 -4.71 -18.84
N SER A 119 -11.01 -5.04 -17.64
CA SER A 119 -12.23 -5.78 -17.55
C SER A 119 -13.39 -4.92 -17.82
N GLY A 120 -13.14 -3.74 -18.09
CA GLY A 120 -14.19 -3.20 -18.81
C GLY A 120 -14.56 -4.27 -19.75
N GLU A 121 -13.75 -5.20 -20.01
CA GLU A 121 -13.90 -6.29 -20.77
C GLU A 121 -13.75 -7.57 -20.25
N GLU A 122 -13.39 -8.09 -19.82
CA GLU A 122 -13.12 -9.31 -19.56
C GLU A 122 -13.45 -10.08 -18.80
N GLU A 123 -13.76 -9.76 -18.44
CA GLU A 123 -13.88 -10.36 -17.78
C GLU A 123 -14.30 -11.23 -17.70
N LYS A 124 -14.48 -11.28 -18.27
CA LYS A 124 -14.68 -11.85 -18.33
C LYS A 124 -14.52 -12.92 -18.31
N TYR A 125 -14.36 -13.04 -18.36
CA TYR A 125 -13.95 -13.71 -18.35
C TYR A 125 -14.11 -14.45 -18.02
N GLU A 126 -14.30 -14.50 -17.74
CA GLU A 126 -14.28 -14.79 -17.43
C GLU A 126 -14.37 -15.20 -17.41
#